data_8dce0655f05189ecc7d393e531cf1c34
#
_entry.id   8dce0655f05189ecc7d393e531cf1c34
#
_cell.length_a   1.000
_cell.length_b   1.000
_cell.length_c   1.000
_cell.angle_alpha   90.00
_cell.angle_beta   90.00
_cell.angle_gamma   90.00
#
_symmetry.space_group_name_H-M   'P 1'
#
loop_
_entity.id
_entity.type
_entity.pdbx_description
1 polymer ?
#
loop_
_entity_poly.entity_id
_entity_poly.type
_entity_poly.pdbx_seq_one_letter_code
_entity_poly.pdbx_strand_id
1 'polypeptide(L)'
;MNENNRKVALITGITGQDGSFLAEFLLEKGYDVHGTIRRSSVDFRERIAHLEGKPHFHLHYADMSDSMSLIKVIGQVRPAEIYNLAAQSHVQVSFDSPEFTADVDATGVLRVLEAVRQCGLTKECRIYQASTSELYGKVEEVPQNENTPFHPYSPYAVAKLYGYWIVKEYREAYDMFCCSGILFNHESERRGETFVTRKITLAAARIKAGKQEKLYLGNLSSLRDWGYARDYV
;
A
#
# COMPACT_ATOMS: atom_id res chain seq x y z
N MET A 1 16.44 -4.80 26.67
CA MET A 1 14.97 -4.80 26.52
C MET A 1 14.54 -6.24 26.55
N ASN A 2 13.54 -6.58 27.37
CA ASN A 2 13.06 -7.97 27.46
C ASN A 2 12.56 -8.43 26.10
N GLU A 3 13.06 -9.54 25.59
CA GLU A 3 12.67 -10.13 24.29
C GLU A 3 11.15 -10.40 24.15
N ASN A 4 10.44 -10.44 25.25
CA ASN A 4 9.00 -10.75 25.31
C ASN A 4 8.03 -9.55 25.12
N ASN A 5 8.50 -8.35 24.78
CA ASN A 5 7.62 -7.17 24.69
C ASN A 5 7.81 -6.36 23.40
N ARG A 6 8.05 -7.07 22.28
CA ARG A 6 8.10 -6.41 20.96
C ARG A 6 6.69 -6.08 20.48
N LYS A 7 6.54 -4.89 19.93
CA LYS A 7 5.30 -4.50 19.26
C LYS A 7 5.18 -5.25 17.94
N VAL A 8 4.04 -5.82 17.68
CA VAL A 8 3.78 -6.62 16.48
C VAL A 8 3.13 -5.76 15.41
N ALA A 9 3.72 -5.71 14.22
CA ALA A 9 3.16 -5.03 13.06
C ALA A 9 2.85 -6.01 11.92
N LEU A 10 1.71 -5.83 11.27
CA LEU A 10 1.34 -6.56 10.06
C LEU A 10 1.30 -5.59 8.87
N ILE A 11 2.04 -5.91 7.81
CA ILE A 11 2.11 -5.12 6.58
C ILE A 11 1.47 -5.94 5.45
N THR A 12 0.36 -5.46 4.89
CA THR A 12 -0.12 -5.99 3.61
C THR A 12 0.64 -5.32 2.47
N GLY A 13 0.90 -6.05 1.37
CA GLY A 13 1.70 -5.48 0.27
C GLY A 13 3.19 -5.28 0.61
N ILE A 14 3.73 -6.09 1.51
CA ILE A 14 5.12 -6.00 2.00
C ILE A 14 6.18 -6.08 0.89
N THR A 15 5.87 -6.71 -0.24
CA THR A 15 6.76 -6.83 -1.41
C THR A 15 6.76 -5.59 -2.30
N GLY A 16 5.92 -4.61 -2.03
CA GLY A 16 5.88 -3.33 -2.72
C GLY A 16 7.05 -2.42 -2.33
N GLN A 17 7.15 -1.26 -3.00
CA GLN A 17 8.14 -0.24 -2.68
C GLN A 17 8.05 0.17 -1.20
N ASP A 18 6.90 0.69 -0.79
CA ASP A 18 6.68 1.22 0.57
C ASP A 18 6.70 0.11 1.61
N GLY A 19 6.08 -1.04 1.31
CA GLY A 19 6.06 -2.18 2.22
C GLY A 19 7.45 -2.69 2.56
N SER A 20 8.36 -2.73 1.58
CA SER A 20 9.74 -3.18 1.79
C SER A 20 10.57 -2.20 2.65
N PHE A 21 10.42 -0.89 2.43
CA PHE A 21 11.08 0.13 3.27
C PHE A 21 10.49 0.19 4.67
N LEU A 22 9.16 0.08 4.80
CA LEU A 22 8.49 0.07 6.08
C LEU A 22 8.90 -1.15 6.91
N ALA A 23 9.06 -2.33 6.28
CA ALA A 23 9.54 -3.52 6.95
C ALA A 23 10.93 -3.33 7.54
N GLU A 24 11.87 -2.77 6.78
CA GLU A 24 13.22 -2.41 7.26
C GLU A 24 13.14 -1.45 8.45
N PHE A 25 12.40 -0.37 8.29
CA PHE A 25 12.26 0.66 9.32
C PHE A 25 11.66 0.13 10.64
N LEU A 26 10.63 -0.71 10.56
CA LEU A 26 10.02 -1.29 11.75
C LEU A 26 10.94 -2.32 12.43
N LEU A 27 11.69 -3.12 11.66
CA LEU A 27 12.71 -4.00 12.21
C LEU A 27 13.80 -3.22 12.97
N GLU A 28 14.28 -2.10 12.39
CA GLU A 28 15.25 -1.21 13.03
C GLU A 28 14.71 -0.60 14.33
N LYS A 29 13.39 -0.33 14.37
CA LYS A 29 12.69 0.12 15.59
C LYS A 29 12.41 -0.99 16.61
N GLY A 30 12.78 -2.22 16.31
CA GLY A 30 12.64 -3.35 17.22
C GLY A 30 11.25 -3.99 17.23
N TYR A 31 10.45 -3.81 16.18
CA TYR A 31 9.17 -4.51 16.02
C TYR A 31 9.38 -5.99 15.66
N ASP A 32 8.34 -6.78 15.91
CA ASP A 32 8.13 -8.08 15.28
C ASP A 32 7.28 -7.85 14.03
N VAL A 33 7.88 -8.03 12.85
CA VAL A 33 7.31 -7.61 11.56
C VAL A 33 6.75 -8.82 10.82
N HIS A 34 5.46 -8.78 10.57
CA HIS A 34 4.75 -9.75 9.77
C HIS A 34 4.31 -9.12 8.46
N GLY A 35 4.45 -9.83 7.36
CA GLY A 35 4.01 -9.36 6.04
C GLY A 35 3.11 -10.34 5.34
N THR A 36 2.13 -9.84 4.58
CA THR A 36 1.34 -10.70 3.70
C THR A 36 1.87 -10.69 2.28
N ILE A 37 1.92 -11.86 1.68
CA ILE A 37 2.25 -12.08 0.27
C ILE A 37 1.17 -12.91 -0.40
N ARG A 38 0.90 -12.66 -1.67
CA ARG A 38 -0.02 -13.48 -2.46
C ARG A 38 0.67 -14.77 -2.90
N ARG A 39 -0.10 -15.84 -3.12
CA ARG A 39 0.42 -17.03 -3.81
C ARG A 39 0.67 -16.69 -5.27
N SER A 40 1.82 -17.05 -5.78
CA SER A 40 2.21 -16.88 -7.18
C SER A 40 3.16 -17.98 -7.59
N SER A 41 3.17 -18.35 -8.86
CA SER A 41 4.18 -19.21 -9.47
C SER A 41 5.50 -18.47 -9.80
N VAL A 42 5.48 -17.14 -9.73
CA VAL A 42 6.67 -16.29 -9.94
C VAL A 42 7.08 -15.67 -8.62
N ASP A 43 8.37 -15.68 -8.32
CA ASP A 43 8.92 -15.00 -7.14
C ASP A 43 8.93 -13.49 -7.38
N PHE A 44 8.31 -12.74 -6.49
CA PHE A 44 8.25 -11.28 -6.51
C PHE A 44 8.76 -10.66 -5.19
N ARG A 45 9.57 -11.44 -4.44
CA ARG A 45 10.11 -11.05 -3.13
C ARG A 45 11.45 -10.31 -3.21
N GLU A 46 11.93 -9.99 -4.40
CA GLU A 46 13.24 -9.36 -4.61
C GLU A 46 13.51 -8.18 -3.67
N ARG A 47 12.49 -7.31 -3.44
CA ARG A 47 12.64 -6.12 -2.57
C ARG A 47 12.79 -6.45 -1.09
N ILE A 48 12.41 -7.63 -0.67
CA ILE A 48 12.47 -8.09 0.73
C ILE A 48 13.37 -9.32 0.93
N ALA A 49 14.00 -9.83 -0.12
CA ALA A 49 14.84 -11.04 -0.06
C ALA A 49 15.96 -10.94 1.00
N HIS A 50 16.53 -9.76 1.18
CA HIS A 50 17.56 -9.48 2.18
C HIS A 50 17.05 -9.49 3.63
N LEU A 51 15.73 -9.54 3.83
CA LEU A 51 15.08 -9.65 5.14
C LEU A 51 14.73 -11.10 5.49
N GLU A 52 14.68 -12.00 4.50
CA GLU A 52 14.37 -13.41 4.76
C GLU A 52 15.39 -14.06 5.69
N GLY A 53 14.90 -14.83 6.65
CA GLY A 53 15.74 -15.46 7.67
C GLY A 53 16.21 -14.53 8.79
N LYS A 54 15.92 -13.22 8.73
CA LYS A 54 16.20 -12.33 9.86
C LYS A 54 15.27 -12.63 11.03
N PRO A 55 15.76 -12.53 12.28
CA PRO A 55 14.90 -12.60 13.47
C PRO A 55 13.78 -11.55 13.37
N HIS A 56 12.58 -11.93 13.82
CA HIS A 56 11.42 -11.02 13.87
C HIS A 56 10.90 -10.54 12.50
N PHE A 57 11.18 -11.28 11.43
CA PHE A 57 10.62 -11.06 10.11
C PHE A 57 9.88 -12.32 9.63
N HIS A 58 8.57 -12.20 9.39
CA HIS A 58 7.69 -13.31 9.09
C HIS A 58 6.81 -13.03 7.88
N LEU A 59 6.65 -14.01 7.00
CA LEU A 59 5.79 -13.91 5.84
C LEU A 59 4.61 -14.89 5.94
N HIS A 60 3.43 -14.42 5.55
CA HIS A 60 2.18 -15.15 5.54
C HIS A 60 1.52 -15.07 4.17
N TYR A 61 0.86 -16.14 3.74
CA TYR A 61 0.05 -16.09 2.53
C TYR A 61 -1.34 -15.55 2.85
N ALA A 62 -1.70 -14.42 2.24
CA ALA A 62 -3.04 -13.85 2.25
C ALA A 62 -3.29 -13.01 1.00
N ASP A 63 -4.54 -12.86 0.63
CA ASP A 63 -4.99 -12.06 -0.52
C ASP A 63 -6.09 -11.09 -0.08
N MET A 64 -6.07 -9.86 -0.59
CA MET A 64 -7.11 -8.85 -0.31
C MET A 64 -8.49 -9.27 -0.84
N SER A 65 -8.54 -10.18 -1.79
CA SER A 65 -9.78 -10.77 -2.32
C SER A 65 -10.32 -11.94 -1.49
N ASP A 66 -9.58 -12.41 -0.48
CA ASP A 66 -9.93 -13.58 0.35
C ASP A 66 -10.03 -13.22 1.84
N SER A 67 -11.27 -13.04 2.30
CA SER A 67 -11.57 -12.72 3.70
C SER A 67 -11.05 -13.77 4.70
N MET A 68 -11.12 -15.06 4.34
CA MET A 68 -10.71 -16.12 5.26
C MET A 68 -9.20 -16.14 5.48
N SER A 69 -8.41 -15.86 4.45
CA SER A 69 -6.95 -15.76 4.59
C SER A 69 -6.56 -14.57 5.47
N LEU A 70 -7.24 -13.43 5.33
CA LEU A 70 -7.02 -12.25 6.17
C LEU A 70 -7.40 -12.51 7.63
N ILE A 71 -8.58 -13.08 7.90
CA ILE A 71 -9.03 -13.45 9.25
C ILE A 71 -8.03 -14.41 9.90
N LYS A 72 -7.59 -15.43 9.17
CA LYS A 72 -6.62 -16.41 9.67
C LYS A 72 -5.31 -15.75 10.08
N VAL A 73 -4.73 -14.92 9.20
CA VAL A 73 -3.44 -14.26 9.47
C VAL A 73 -3.57 -13.26 10.63
N ILE A 74 -4.59 -12.40 10.61
CA ILE A 74 -4.81 -11.40 11.67
C ILE A 74 -5.09 -12.08 13.02
N GLY A 75 -5.88 -13.16 13.01
CA GLY A 75 -6.17 -13.93 14.23
C GLY A 75 -4.94 -14.66 14.81
N GLN A 76 -4.06 -15.15 13.95
CA GLN A 76 -2.80 -15.80 14.39
C GLN A 76 -1.75 -14.81 14.87
N VAL A 77 -1.58 -13.70 14.15
CA VAL A 77 -0.55 -12.69 14.42
C VAL A 77 -0.95 -11.77 15.58
N ARG A 78 -2.25 -11.45 15.71
CA ARG A 78 -2.79 -10.49 16.68
C ARG A 78 -1.99 -9.17 16.70
N PRO A 79 -1.87 -8.48 15.55
CA PRO A 79 -1.00 -7.31 15.44
C PRO A 79 -1.50 -6.14 16.29
N ALA A 80 -0.56 -5.40 16.89
CA ALA A 80 -0.85 -4.11 17.51
C ALA A 80 -1.05 -3.00 16.46
N GLU A 81 -0.45 -3.17 15.29
CA GLU A 81 -0.56 -2.24 14.15
C GLU A 81 -0.69 -3.00 12.83
N ILE A 82 -1.59 -2.51 11.98
CA ILE A 82 -1.73 -2.95 10.58
C ILE A 82 -1.44 -1.78 9.66
N TYR A 83 -0.52 -2.00 8.71
CA TYR A 83 -0.24 -1.09 7.61
C TYR A 83 -0.78 -1.71 6.33
N ASN A 84 -1.96 -1.26 5.90
CA ASN A 84 -2.62 -1.78 4.70
C ASN A 84 -2.13 -1.04 3.46
N LEU A 85 -1.07 -1.58 2.83
CA LEU A 85 -0.42 -1.02 1.65
C LEU A 85 -0.71 -1.82 0.37
N ALA A 86 -1.36 -2.99 0.51
CA ALA A 86 -1.73 -3.82 -0.64
C ALA A 86 -2.78 -3.13 -1.51
N ALA A 87 -2.50 -3.04 -2.80
CA ALA A 87 -3.41 -2.44 -3.78
C ALA A 87 -3.07 -2.91 -5.21
N GLN A 88 -4.03 -2.80 -6.10
CA GLN A 88 -3.79 -2.66 -7.53
C GLN A 88 -3.53 -1.18 -7.80
N SER A 89 -2.28 -0.71 -7.77
CA SER A 89 -1.93 0.72 -7.72
C SER A 89 -1.66 1.35 -9.09
N HIS A 90 -1.83 0.63 -10.19
CA HIS A 90 -1.59 1.15 -11.53
C HIS A 90 -2.88 1.71 -12.13
N VAL A 91 -2.98 3.05 -12.21
CA VAL A 91 -4.19 3.75 -12.67
C VAL A 91 -4.67 3.26 -14.03
N GLN A 92 -3.78 3.11 -15.02
CA GLN A 92 -4.17 2.65 -16.36
C GLN A 92 -4.77 1.24 -16.32
N VAL A 93 -4.21 0.32 -15.55
CA VAL A 93 -4.74 -1.05 -15.39
C VAL A 93 -6.15 -1.05 -14.80
N SER A 94 -6.52 -0.05 -14.01
CA SER A 94 -7.88 0.04 -13.46
C SER A 94 -8.96 0.23 -14.52
N PHE A 95 -8.63 0.79 -15.68
CA PHE A 95 -9.56 0.89 -16.82
C PHE A 95 -9.72 -0.45 -17.55
N ASP A 96 -8.66 -1.26 -17.57
CA ASP A 96 -8.68 -2.58 -18.20
C ASP A 96 -9.31 -3.66 -17.29
N SER A 97 -9.20 -3.48 -15.97
CA SER A 97 -9.65 -4.44 -14.96
C SER A 97 -10.35 -3.73 -13.78
N PRO A 98 -11.50 -3.07 -14.02
CA PRO A 98 -12.16 -2.25 -13.00
C PRO A 98 -12.75 -3.07 -11.84
N GLU A 99 -13.31 -4.25 -12.11
CA GLU A 99 -13.85 -5.15 -11.08
C GLU A 99 -12.76 -5.65 -10.14
N PHE A 100 -11.64 -6.13 -10.68
CA PHE A 100 -10.50 -6.56 -9.89
C PHE A 100 -9.95 -5.41 -9.03
N THR A 101 -9.86 -4.22 -9.61
CA THR A 101 -9.43 -3.02 -8.88
C THR A 101 -10.38 -2.69 -7.73
N ALA A 102 -11.70 -2.74 -7.97
CA ALA A 102 -12.69 -2.51 -6.92
C ALA A 102 -12.65 -3.59 -5.84
N ASP A 103 -12.48 -4.85 -6.21
CA ASP A 103 -12.42 -5.96 -5.26
C ASP A 103 -11.21 -5.86 -4.32
N VAL A 104 -10.05 -5.51 -4.86
CA VAL A 104 -8.80 -5.37 -4.08
C VAL A 104 -8.76 -4.06 -3.29
N ASP A 105 -9.03 -2.93 -3.96
CA ASP A 105 -8.72 -1.59 -3.43
C ASP A 105 -9.89 -0.97 -2.65
N ALA A 106 -11.12 -1.44 -2.87
CA ALA A 106 -12.30 -1.03 -2.12
C ALA A 106 -12.71 -2.13 -1.14
N THR A 107 -13.24 -3.25 -1.63
CA THR A 107 -13.76 -4.34 -0.80
C THR A 107 -12.65 -4.98 0.04
N GLY A 108 -11.42 -5.03 -0.46
CA GLY A 108 -10.26 -5.53 0.29
C GLY A 108 -9.98 -4.73 1.56
N VAL A 109 -10.16 -3.40 1.53
CA VAL A 109 -10.05 -2.56 2.74
C VAL A 109 -11.13 -2.95 3.77
N LEU A 110 -12.38 -3.11 3.33
CA LEU A 110 -13.46 -3.57 4.19
C LEU A 110 -13.14 -4.94 4.80
N ARG A 111 -12.57 -5.88 4.02
CA ARG A 111 -12.18 -7.21 4.53
C ARG A 111 -11.14 -7.13 5.65
N VAL A 112 -10.16 -6.22 5.55
CA VAL A 112 -9.16 -6.01 6.63
C VAL A 112 -9.85 -5.49 7.90
N LEU A 113 -10.71 -4.47 7.78
CA LEU A 113 -11.45 -3.91 8.91
C LEU A 113 -12.35 -4.96 9.58
N GLU A 114 -13.09 -5.73 8.80
CA GLU A 114 -13.92 -6.83 9.31
C GLU A 114 -13.08 -7.95 9.93
N ALA A 115 -11.94 -8.31 9.35
CA ALA A 115 -11.05 -9.30 9.94
C ALA A 115 -10.55 -8.88 11.33
N VAL A 116 -10.21 -7.60 11.52
CA VAL A 116 -9.85 -7.05 12.84
C VAL A 116 -11.02 -7.14 13.81
N ARG A 117 -12.24 -6.81 13.37
CA ARG A 117 -13.45 -6.94 14.18
C ARG A 117 -13.74 -8.39 14.58
N GLN A 118 -13.72 -9.30 13.61
CA GLN A 118 -13.99 -10.74 13.83
C GLN A 118 -12.95 -11.40 14.75
N CYS A 119 -11.71 -10.91 14.74
CA CYS A 119 -10.66 -11.38 15.64
C CYS A 119 -10.71 -10.74 17.05
N GLY A 120 -11.68 -9.87 17.33
CA GLY A 120 -11.83 -9.20 18.62
C GLY A 120 -10.71 -8.18 18.92
N LEU A 121 -10.10 -7.59 17.88
CA LEU A 121 -8.96 -6.66 18.00
C LEU A 121 -9.36 -5.18 17.84
N THR A 122 -10.65 -4.88 17.84
CA THR A 122 -11.21 -3.54 17.58
C THR A 122 -10.54 -2.43 18.41
N LYS A 123 -10.21 -2.69 19.66
CA LYS A 123 -9.59 -1.72 20.58
C LYS A 123 -8.08 -1.88 20.73
N GLU A 124 -7.53 -3.01 20.31
CA GLU A 124 -6.13 -3.36 20.51
C GLU A 124 -5.27 -2.98 19.28
N CYS A 125 -5.85 -3.08 18.08
CA CYS A 125 -5.15 -2.91 16.81
C CYS A 125 -5.37 -1.50 16.23
N ARG A 126 -4.27 -0.84 15.84
CA ARG A 126 -4.28 0.42 15.09
C ARG A 126 -4.10 0.12 13.61
N ILE A 127 -4.89 0.78 12.77
CA ILE A 127 -4.88 0.51 11.33
C ILE A 127 -4.52 1.79 10.56
N TYR A 128 -3.48 1.70 9.75
CA TYR A 128 -3.14 2.68 8.74
C TYR A 128 -3.56 2.16 7.37
N GLN A 129 -4.39 2.93 6.66
CA GLN A 129 -4.78 2.67 5.28
C GLN A 129 -4.02 3.60 4.33
N ALA A 130 -3.23 3.05 3.44
CA ALA A 130 -2.67 3.81 2.34
C ALA A 130 -3.80 4.25 1.40
N SER A 131 -4.05 5.56 1.37
CA SER A 131 -4.94 6.18 0.41
C SER A 131 -4.11 6.85 -0.70
N THR A 132 -4.65 7.83 -1.40
CA THR A 132 -3.99 8.39 -2.59
C THR A 132 -4.43 9.82 -2.87
N SER A 133 -3.56 10.66 -3.41
CA SER A 133 -3.91 11.97 -3.96
C SER A 133 -4.85 11.90 -5.17
N GLU A 134 -4.99 10.72 -5.81
CA GLU A 134 -5.95 10.50 -6.89
C GLU A 134 -7.42 10.63 -6.41
N LEU A 135 -7.68 10.68 -5.09
CA LEU A 135 -9.01 11.05 -4.57
C LEU A 135 -9.43 12.43 -5.04
N TYR A 136 -8.50 13.39 -5.13
CA TYR A 136 -8.76 14.74 -5.62
C TYR A 136 -9.06 14.77 -7.12
N GLY A 137 -8.46 13.86 -7.89
CA GLY A 137 -8.73 13.62 -9.29
C GLY A 137 -8.74 14.89 -10.15
N LYS A 138 -9.93 15.35 -10.53
CA LYS A 138 -10.12 16.64 -11.21
C LYS A 138 -10.14 17.75 -10.15
N VAL A 139 -8.95 18.19 -9.74
CA VAL A 139 -8.75 19.10 -8.60
C VAL A 139 -9.53 20.40 -8.73
N GLU A 140 -10.14 20.83 -7.62
CA GLU A 140 -10.93 22.06 -7.54
C GLU A 140 -10.15 23.23 -6.97
N GLU A 141 -9.05 22.96 -6.24
CA GLU A 141 -8.14 23.96 -5.67
C GLU A 141 -6.68 23.50 -5.65
N VAL A 142 -5.75 24.46 -5.63
CA VAL A 142 -4.30 24.24 -5.56
C VAL A 142 -3.69 25.25 -4.57
N PRO A 143 -2.91 24.79 -3.58
CA PRO A 143 -2.63 23.39 -3.21
C PRO A 143 -3.84 22.68 -2.59
N GLN A 144 -3.89 21.34 -2.67
CA GLN A 144 -4.91 20.55 -1.99
C GLN A 144 -4.60 20.43 -0.49
N ASN A 145 -5.64 20.22 0.31
CA ASN A 145 -5.58 19.91 1.73
C ASN A 145 -6.71 18.95 2.10
N GLU A 146 -6.84 18.59 3.37
CA GLU A 146 -7.81 17.60 3.83
C GLU A 146 -9.28 18.03 3.68
N ASN A 147 -9.56 19.31 3.44
CA ASN A 147 -10.90 19.84 3.20
C ASN A 147 -11.22 20.01 1.71
N THR A 148 -10.22 19.86 0.83
CA THR A 148 -10.42 19.91 -0.62
C THR A 148 -11.39 18.83 -1.07
N PRO A 149 -12.46 19.15 -1.82
CA PRO A 149 -13.42 18.15 -2.27
C PRO A 149 -12.77 17.06 -3.12
N PHE A 150 -13.19 15.82 -2.91
CA PHE A 150 -12.76 14.70 -3.72
C PHE A 150 -13.57 14.62 -5.02
N HIS A 151 -12.87 14.47 -6.14
CA HIS A 151 -13.47 14.32 -7.47
C HIS A 151 -12.72 13.22 -8.24
N PRO A 152 -12.83 11.92 -7.83
CA PRO A 152 -12.07 10.83 -8.43
C PRO A 152 -12.32 10.73 -9.94
N TYR A 153 -11.25 10.46 -10.70
CA TYR A 153 -11.29 10.49 -12.16
C TYR A 153 -10.72 9.22 -12.81
N SER A 154 -10.79 8.11 -12.10
CA SER A 154 -10.43 6.76 -12.58
C SER A 154 -11.12 5.68 -11.74
N PRO A 155 -11.31 4.44 -12.26
CA PRO A 155 -11.80 3.33 -11.44
C PRO A 155 -10.94 3.07 -10.20
N TYR A 156 -9.61 3.22 -10.30
CA TYR A 156 -8.71 3.18 -9.16
C TYR A 156 -9.05 4.24 -8.10
N ALA A 157 -9.20 5.49 -8.51
CA ALA A 157 -9.51 6.58 -7.58
C ALA A 157 -10.87 6.37 -6.88
N VAL A 158 -11.87 5.88 -7.61
CA VAL A 158 -13.20 5.54 -7.03
C VAL A 158 -13.09 4.41 -6.01
N ALA A 159 -12.34 3.36 -6.31
CA ALA A 159 -12.10 2.26 -5.37
C ALA A 159 -11.37 2.74 -4.10
N LYS A 160 -10.35 3.56 -4.25
CA LYS A 160 -9.61 4.17 -3.13
C LYS A 160 -10.47 5.15 -2.33
N LEU A 161 -11.41 5.85 -2.97
CA LEU A 161 -12.37 6.72 -2.29
C LEU A 161 -13.33 5.91 -1.40
N TYR A 162 -13.82 4.76 -1.88
CA TYR A 162 -14.56 3.83 -1.02
C TYR A 162 -13.72 3.43 0.20
N GLY A 163 -12.45 3.04 -0.02
CA GLY A 163 -11.52 2.67 1.06
C GLY A 163 -11.34 3.79 2.10
N TYR A 164 -11.22 5.05 1.65
CA TYR A 164 -11.14 6.21 2.52
C TYR A 164 -12.38 6.37 3.40
N TRP A 165 -13.58 6.30 2.80
CA TRP A 165 -14.83 6.50 3.53
C TRP A 165 -15.18 5.34 4.45
N ILE A 166 -14.90 4.10 4.06
CA ILE A 166 -15.17 2.95 4.93
C ILE A 166 -14.25 2.94 6.16
N VAL A 167 -13.01 3.40 6.04
CA VAL A 167 -12.11 3.59 7.19
C VAL A 167 -12.67 4.64 8.14
N LYS A 168 -13.17 5.76 7.62
CA LYS A 168 -13.82 6.80 8.43
C LYS A 168 -15.07 6.27 9.14
N GLU A 169 -15.93 5.54 8.43
CA GLU A 169 -17.13 4.93 8.98
C GLU A 169 -16.81 3.97 10.13
N TYR A 170 -15.81 3.09 9.95
CA TYR A 170 -15.42 2.14 10.99
C TYR A 170 -14.81 2.81 12.22
N ARG A 171 -14.13 3.92 12.05
CA ARG A 171 -13.66 4.74 13.17
C ARG A 171 -14.83 5.32 13.98
N GLU A 172 -15.85 5.82 13.30
CA GLU A 172 -16.99 6.47 13.94
C GLU A 172 -17.99 5.45 14.50
N ALA A 173 -18.32 4.39 13.74
CA ALA A 173 -19.35 3.41 14.15
C ALA A 173 -18.86 2.40 15.19
N TYR A 174 -17.57 1.99 15.12
CA TYR A 174 -17.03 0.94 15.98
C TYR A 174 -15.93 1.43 16.93
N ASP A 175 -15.64 2.74 16.92
CA ASP A 175 -14.57 3.35 17.73
C ASP A 175 -13.23 2.63 17.54
N MET A 176 -12.92 2.29 16.29
CA MET A 176 -11.65 1.69 15.89
C MET A 176 -10.60 2.78 15.68
N PHE A 177 -9.36 2.54 16.11
CA PHE A 177 -8.25 3.41 15.72
C PHE A 177 -7.84 3.08 14.29
N CYS A 178 -8.40 3.79 13.33
CA CYS A 178 -8.02 3.65 11.92
C CYS A 178 -7.92 5.02 11.23
N CYS A 179 -6.90 5.20 10.40
CA CYS A 179 -6.65 6.43 9.67
C CYS A 179 -6.22 6.15 8.24
N SER A 180 -6.46 7.13 7.36
CA SER A 180 -6.03 7.09 5.96
C SER A 180 -4.96 8.14 5.72
N GLY A 181 -3.81 7.73 5.15
CA GLY A 181 -2.81 8.65 4.63
C GLY A 181 -3.11 8.99 3.17
N ILE A 182 -3.32 10.26 2.86
CA ILE A 182 -3.50 10.72 1.47
C ILE A 182 -2.13 10.91 0.84
N LEU A 183 -1.63 9.84 0.22
CA LEU A 183 -0.28 9.79 -0.32
C LEU A 183 -0.24 10.46 -1.70
N PHE A 184 0.68 11.41 -1.87
CA PHE A 184 1.08 11.94 -3.16
C PHE A 184 2.10 11.02 -3.82
N ASN A 185 2.58 11.38 -5.02
CA ASN A 185 3.55 10.55 -5.73
C ASN A 185 4.86 10.47 -4.94
N HIS A 186 5.32 9.28 -4.65
CA HIS A 186 6.59 9.05 -3.97
C HIS A 186 7.33 7.90 -4.63
N GLU A 187 8.60 8.11 -4.81
CA GLU A 187 9.42 7.33 -5.73
C GLU A 187 10.70 6.87 -5.04
N SER A 188 11.32 5.85 -5.62
CA SER A 188 12.61 5.35 -5.16
C SER A 188 13.23 4.42 -6.20
N GLU A 189 14.43 3.91 -5.88
CA GLU A 189 15.09 2.84 -6.63
C GLU A 189 14.28 1.53 -6.66
N ARG A 190 13.30 1.37 -5.74
CA ARG A 190 12.37 0.21 -5.66
C ARG A 190 11.05 0.43 -6.39
N ARG A 191 10.87 1.56 -7.05
CA ARG A 191 9.64 1.81 -7.82
C ARG A 191 9.46 0.78 -8.92
N GLY A 192 8.21 0.34 -9.16
CA GLY A 192 7.89 -0.57 -10.25
C GLY A 192 8.25 0.03 -11.62
N GLU A 193 8.80 -0.77 -12.53
CA GLU A 193 9.35 -0.31 -13.82
C GLU A 193 8.31 0.32 -14.77
N THR A 194 7.03 0.02 -14.56
CA THR A 194 5.91 0.58 -15.34
C THR A 194 5.51 1.99 -14.93
N PHE A 195 5.94 2.44 -13.73
CA PHE A 195 5.68 3.79 -13.25
C PHE A 195 6.63 4.80 -13.88
N VAL A 196 6.13 6.03 -14.08
CA VAL A 196 6.76 7.03 -14.95
C VAL A 196 8.20 7.35 -14.59
N THR A 197 8.54 7.55 -13.33
CA THR A 197 9.90 7.90 -12.90
C THR A 197 10.88 6.77 -13.15
N ARG A 198 10.51 5.53 -12.76
CA ARG A 198 11.35 4.36 -13.00
C ARG A 198 11.47 4.05 -14.50
N LYS A 199 10.38 4.20 -15.25
CA LYS A 199 10.38 4.09 -16.71
C LYS A 199 11.36 5.06 -17.35
N ILE A 200 11.41 6.32 -16.88
CA ILE A 200 12.32 7.35 -17.37
C ILE A 200 13.77 6.99 -17.05
N THR A 201 14.08 6.66 -15.78
CA THR A 201 15.48 6.37 -15.38
C THR A 201 16.04 5.16 -16.07
N LEU A 202 15.24 4.10 -16.23
CA LEU A 202 15.65 2.90 -16.98
C LEU A 202 15.84 3.18 -18.46
N ALA A 203 14.94 3.94 -19.09
CA ALA A 203 15.08 4.32 -20.50
C ALA A 203 16.32 5.19 -20.73
N ALA A 204 16.58 6.17 -19.86
CA ALA A 204 17.78 7.00 -19.94
C ALA A 204 19.07 6.15 -19.88
N ALA A 205 19.13 5.19 -18.94
CA ALA A 205 20.25 4.28 -18.82
C ALA A 205 20.42 3.38 -20.08
N ARG A 206 19.30 2.85 -20.61
CA ARG A 206 19.29 2.01 -21.82
C ARG A 206 19.70 2.80 -23.07
N ILE A 207 19.23 4.04 -23.22
CA ILE A 207 19.61 4.94 -24.32
C ILE A 207 21.12 5.23 -24.26
N LYS A 208 21.63 5.59 -23.09
CA LYS A 208 23.06 5.83 -22.88
C LYS A 208 23.92 4.60 -23.21
N ALA A 209 23.40 3.40 -22.94
CA ALA A 209 24.06 2.13 -23.22
C ALA A 209 23.87 1.65 -24.68
N GLY A 210 23.21 2.42 -25.55
CA GLY A 210 22.90 2.04 -26.93
C GLY A 210 21.89 0.89 -27.08
N LYS A 211 21.14 0.59 -26.01
CA LYS A 211 20.16 -0.52 -26.00
C LYS A 211 18.73 -0.07 -26.31
N GLN A 212 18.51 1.23 -26.44
CA GLN A 212 17.21 1.83 -26.74
C GLN A 212 17.44 3.16 -27.44
N GLU A 213 16.62 3.51 -28.43
CA GLU A 213 16.79 4.76 -29.18
C GLU A 213 16.03 5.94 -28.55
N LYS A 214 14.82 5.71 -28.06
CA LYS A 214 13.94 6.75 -27.54
C LYS A 214 12.97 6.23 -26.47
N LEU A 215 12.44 7.16 -25.69
CA LEU A 215 11.41 6.92 -24.68
C LEU A 215 10.07 7.53 -25.14
N TYR A 216 9.00 6.74 -25.05
CA TYR A 216 7.65 7.20 -25.29
C TYR A 216 6.94 7.46 -23.95
N LEU A 217 6.47 8.68 -23.78
CA LEU A 217 5.66 9.12 -22.63
C LEU A 217 4.28 9.58 -23.11
N GLY A 218 3.29 9.54 -22.22
CA GLY A 218 1.96 10.07 -22.46
C GLY A 218 1.92 11.60 -22.30
N ASN A 219 1.00 12.10 -21.47
CA ASN A 219 0.85 13.53 -21.23
C ASN A 219 2.08 14.09 -20.48
N LEU A 220 2.82 14.99 -21.12
CA LEU A 220 3.99 15.65 -20.55
C LEU A 220 3.65 16.89 -19.69
N SER A 221 2.41 17.39 -19.78
CA SER A 221 1.98 18.59 -19.08
C SER A 221 1.33 18.33 -17.72
N SER A 222 1.27 17.07 -17.30
CA SER A 222 0.70 16.71 -16.00
C SER A 222 1.59 17.17 -14.86
N LEU A 223 1.06 18.01 -13.96
CA LEU A 223 1.71 18.39 -12.73
C LEU A 223 1.60 17.27 -11.69
N ARG A 224 2.66 17.06 -10.92
CA ARG A 224 2.73 16.06 -9.85
C ARG A 224 3.55 16.59 -8.69
N ASP A 225 3.18 16.21 -7.49
CA ASP A 225 3.99 16.38 -6.30
C ASP A 225 4.80 15.10 -6.07
N TRP A 226 6.12 15.24 -5.97
CA TRP A 226 7.06 14.12 -5.89
C TRP A 226 7.78 14.10 -4.55
N GLY A 227 7.75 12.97 -3.87
CA GLY A 227 8.52 12.73 -2.65
C GLY A 227 9.40 11.48 -2.74
N TYR A 228 10.21 11.27 -1.73
CA TYR A 228 11.03 10.08 -1.58
C TYR A 228 10.33 9.04 -0.70
N ALA A 229 10.18 7.82 -1.17
CA ALA A 229 9.38 6.79 -0.48
C ALA A 229 9.86 6.49 0.95
N ARG A 230 11.16 6.59 1.23
CA ARG A 230 11.69 6.41 2.59
C ARG A 230 11.25 7.48 3.57
N ASP A 231 11.01 8.71 3.10
CA ASP A 231 10.50 9.79 3.95
C ASP A 231 9.03 9.56 4.31
N TYR A 232 8.28 8.92 3.41
CA TYR A 232 6.87 8.59 3.64
C TYR A 232 6.67 7.46 4.66
N VAL A 233 7.55 6.47 4.68
CA VAL A 233 7.43 5.33 5.60
C VAL A 233 7.94 5.63 7.01
#